data_43b2417e9e69139627ef321fc23281d6
#
_entry.id   43b2417e9e69139627ef321fc23281d6
#
_cell.length_a   1.000
_cell.length_b   1.000
_cell.length_c   1.000
_cell.angle_alpha   90.00
_cell.angle_beta   90.00
_cell.angle_gamma   90.00
#
_symmetry.space_group_name_H-M   'P 1'
#
loop_
_entity.id
_entity.type
_entity.pdbx_description
1 polymer ?
#
loop_
_entity_poly.entity_id
_entity_poly.type
_entity_poly.pdbx_seq_one_letter_code
_entity_poly.pdbx_strand_id
1 'polypeptide(L)'
;MLFRMGNQLKTMFHLNSSQSIAPSRASRREFIKTTSLAAGALALGVPTLLRGQNLNSKLNIACIGIGGKGQSDTDACAGENIVALCDVDSRSEAYAIQTNKYPSAKVYKDFRQMLDQMGSQIDAVTVSTPDHMHAIIASAAMKMHKAVFCQKPLTQTIYEARYLRKMAKEKKIVTQMGNQGSAADGLRRAVETIQDGLIGQVHQVHVWTNRPIWPQGMDRPVGESPIPDTLDWDRWLGPAPLRPYKSSADPKDKYGMYNPFVWRGWQDFGTGALGDMACHTVNMPFRALNLGYPAEIEATPLGQMNRESYPVGSRIRFQFPQRKTSIAVDHPHLFHHHRTIEQDALTLWWYDGGQPDPAAPGGHDLSNKPPIELTADIVALRGEVPASGCLVIGDGGSVFSPDDYGASFFVKLKDDKKYLHYLKHPALAQFAERIPRNRYGQSSKPNHALEWLAAVKENKPELCYSRFEIASRLTEIMLLGCVALRVGQKIEWDGPKMVAINCPQAAPFIKRENRAGWELS
;
A
#
# COMPACT_ATOMS: atom_id res chain seq x y z
N MET A 1 29.96 -25.79 38.97
CA MET A 1 29.41 -26.80 39.90
C MET A 1 28.15 -27.28 39.26
N LEU A 2 28.19 -28.32 38.36
CA LEU A 2 28.11 -29.76 38.64
C LEU A 2 26.87 -30.10 39.47
N PHE A 3 25.86 -30.82 38.94
CA PHE A 3 25.62 -32.22 38.64
C PHE A 3 24.10 -32.34 38.31
N ARG A 4 23.62 -32.90 37.24
CA ARG A 4 23.45 -34.29 36.79
C ARG A 4 22.38 -35.10 37.58
N MET A 5 21.61 -35.85 36.78
CA MET A 5 20.84 -37.11 36.99
C MET A 5 19.30 -36.91 37.13
N GLY A 6 18.47 -37.67 36.50
CA GLY A 6 18.57 -38.85 35.65
C GLY A 6 17.21 -39.52 35.48
N ASN A 7 17.16 -40.21 34.44
CA ASN A 7 16.35 -41.32 33.89
C ASN A 7 15.16 -41.95 34.64
N GLN A 8 14.27 -42.40 33.74
CA GLN A 8 13.47 -43.66 33.71
C GLN A 8 12.04 -43.65 34.25
N LEU A 9 11.08 -43.96 33.38
CA LEU A 9 10.35 -45.22 33.45
C LEU A 9 9.49 -45.42 32.19
N LYS A 10 9.80 -46.57 31.52
CA LYS A 10 8.96 -47.24 30.52
C LYS A 10 7.88 -48.06 31.25
N THR A 11 6.68 -48.21 30.67
CA THR A 11 5.95 -49.50 30.58
C THR A 11 4.76 -49.37 29.63
N MET A 12 4.82 -50.04 28.55
CA MET A 12 4.01 -51.06 27.88
C MET A 12 2.48 -51.03 28.13
N PHE A 13 1.75 -50.99 27.00
CA PHE A 13 0.66 -51.95 26.74
C PHE A 13 0.53 -52.15 25.19
N HIS A 14 0.68 -53.43 24.78
CA HIS A 14 0.29 -54.01 23.51
C HIS A 14 -1.22 -54.24 23.47
N LEU A 15 -1.85 -54.09 22.28
CA LEU A 15 -2.66 -55.17 21.67
C LEU A 15 -3.19 -54.75 20.27
N ASN A 16 -2.75 -55.53 19.31
CA ASN A 16 -3.29 -56.04 18.04
C ASN A 16 -4.69 -55.59 17.55
N SER A 17 -4.77 -55.16 16.27
CA SER A 17 -5.31 -56.07 15.26
C SER A 17 -5.16 -55.45 13.84
N SER A 18 -4.59 -56.24 12.96
CA SER A 18 -4.42 -56.07 11.52
C SER A 18 -5.75 -56.11 10.76
N GLN A 19 -5.97 -55.17 9.85
CA GLN A 19 -6.70 -55.42 8.61
C GLN A 19 -6.05 -54.64 7.48
N SER A 20 -5.44 -55.41 6.57
CA SER A 20 -4.89 -54.96 5.28
C SER A 20 -6.03 -54.71 4.29
N ILE A 21 -6.10 -53.47 3.74
CA ILE A 21 -6.88 -53.20 2.53
C ILE A 21 -5.87 -52.98 1.39
N ALA A 22 -5.84 -53.92 0.44
CA ALA A 22 -5.04 -53.83 -0.77
C ALA A 22 -5.58 -52.76 -1.73
N PRO A 23 -4.72 -52.02 -2.46
CA PRO A 23 -5.18 -51.05 -3.45
C PRO A 23 -5.73 -51.79 -4.69
N SER A 24 -6.97 -51.44 -5.08
CA SER A 24 -7.60 -51.88 -6.32
C SER A 24 -6.85 -51.29 -7.53
N ARG A 25 -6.39 -52.15 -8.42
CA ARG A 25 -5.78 -51.79 -9.71
C ARG A 25 -6.87 -51.20 -10.61
N ALA A 26 -6.80 -49.87 -10.87
CA ALA A 26 -7.57 -49.22 -11.92
C ALA A 26 -7.23 -49.86 -13.29
N SER A 27 -8.24 -50.24 -14.07
CA SER A 27 -8.09 -50.92 -15.33
C SER A 27 -7.55 -49.98 -16.42
N ARG A 28 -6.76 -50.50 -17.35
CA ARG A 28 -6.23 -49.79 -18.55
C ARG A 28 -7.31 -49.04 -19.36
N ARG A 29 -8.57 -49.41 -19.21
CA ARG A 29 -9.71 -48.82 -19.93
C ARG A 29 -10.18 -47.48 -19.32
N GLU A 30 -10.00 -47.24 -18.02
CA GLU A 30 -10.31 -45.95 -17.36
C GLU A 30 -9.19 -44.94 -17.60
N PHE A 31 -7.95 -45.38 -17.70
CA PHE A 31 -6.81 -44.50 -18.03
C PHE A 31 -6.92 -43.93 -19.45
N ILE A 32 -7.43 -44.69 -20.41
CA ILE A 32 -7.63 -44.21 -21.79
C ILE A 32 -8.81 -43.26 -21.93
N LYS A 33 -9.86 -43.36 -21.11
CA LYS A 33 -11.00 -42.42 -21.14
C LYS A 33 -10.65 -41.05 -20.54
N THR A 34 -9.77 -40.97 -19.57
CA THR A 34 -9.29 -39.71 -18.99
C THR A 34 -8.28 -38.98 -19.87
N THR A 35 -7.50 -39.72 -20.69
CA THR A 35 -6.52 -39.09 -21.60
C THR A 35 -7.17 -38.57 -22.88
N SER A 36 -8.33 -39.07 -23.30
CA SER A 36 -9.01 -38.62 -24.53
C SER A 36 -9.81 -37.31 -24.33
N LEU A 37 -10.14 -36.93 -23.09
CA LEU A 37 -10.78 -35.64 -22.77
C LEU A 37 -9.76 -34.48 -22.63
N ALA A 38 -8.48 -34.79 -22.42
CA ALA A 38 -7.42 -33.80 -22.35
C ALA A 38 -6.90 -33.36 -23.74
N ALA A 39 -7.08 -34.16 -24.78
CA ALA A 39 -6.62 -33.84 -26.13
C ALA A 39 -7.59 -32.97 -26.95
N GLY A 40 -8.86 -32.85 -26.54
CA GLY A 40 -9.87 -32.03 -27.21
C GLY A 40 -9.88 -30.54 -26.84
N ALA A 41 -9.18 -30.15 -25.78
CA ALA A 41 -9.15 -28.77 -25.28
C ALA A 41 -8.03 -27.90 -25.88
N LEU A 42 -7.18 -28.48 -26.72
CA LEU A 42 -6.02 -27.79 -27.33
C LEU A 42 -6.32 -27.06 -28.65
N ALA A 43 -7.57 -27.09 -29.13
CA ALA A 43 -7.93 -26.50 -30.43
C ALA A 43 -8.76 -25.22 -30.38
N LEU A 44 -9.11 -24.71 -29.21
CA LEU A 44 -9.82 -23.42 -29.08
C LEU A 44 -8.99 -22.55 -28.16
N GLY A 45 -8.29 -21.57 -28.72
CA GLY A 45 -7.44 -20.57 -28.09
C GLY A 45 -7.83 -20.08 -26.68
N VAL A 46 -7.75 -20.96 -25.69
CA VAL A 46 -7.91 -20.63 -24.29
C VAL A 46 -6.59 -20.07 -23.80
N PRO A 47 -6.56 -18.86 -23.22
CA PRO A 47 -5.33 -18.29 -22.69
C PRO A 47 -4.68 -19.25 -21.69
N THR A 48 -3.37 -19.31 -21.67
CA THR A 48 -2.48 -20.15 -20.88
C THR A 48 -2.65 -20.07 -19.33
N LEU A 49 -3.87 -20.13 -18.83
CA LEU A 49 -4.21 -20.12 -17.39
C LEU A 49 -4.34 -21.52 -16.78
N LEU A 50 -4.08 -22.57 -17.55
CA LEU A 50 -4.07 -23.96 -17.05
C LEU A 50 -2.64 -24.55 -17.07
N ARG A 51 -1.64 -23.83 -16.60
CA ARG A 51 -0.48 -24.48 -15.99
C ARG A 51 -0.96 -25.07 -14.67
N GLY A 52 -1.03 -26.39 -14.57
CA GLY A 52 -1.40 -27.09 -13.35
C GLY A 52 -0.65 -26.47 -12.18
N GLN A 53 -1.40 -26.05 -11.15
CA GLN A 53 -0.90 -25.29 -10.01
C GLN A 53 0.03 -26.19 -9.19
N ASN A 54 1.29 -26.26 -9.60
CA ASN A 54 2.33 -26.71 -8.70
C ASN A 54 2.68 -25.50 -7.81
N LEU A 55 2.06 -25.40 -6.65
CA LEU A 55 2.31 -24.34 -5.65
C LEU A 55 3.79 -24.19 -5.29
N ASN A 56 4.61 -25.19 -5.58
CA ASN A 56 6.06 -25.19 -5.41
C ASN A 56 6.82 -24.62 -6.61
N SER A 57 6.16 -24.34 -7.74
CA SER A 57 6.83 -23.70 -8.87
C SER A 57 7.14 -22.24 -8.57
N LYS A 58 8.35 -21.81 -8.93
CA LYS A 58 8.74 -20.40 -8.81
C LYS A 58 8.04 -19.55 -9.86
N LEU A 59 7.60 -18.36 -9.46
CA LEU A 59 7.08 -17.34 -10.36
C LEU A 59 8.24 -16.62 -11.07
N ASN A 60 8.02 -16.21 -12.29
CA ASN A 60 8.93 -15.34 -13.03
C ASN A 60 8.53 -13.88 -12.81
N ILE A 61 9.34 -13.15 -12.08
CA ILE A 61 9.06 -11.77 -11.65
C ILE A 61 9.90 -10.79 -12.46
N ALA A 62 9.27 -9.75 -12.98
CA ALA A 62 9.95 -8.57 -13.50
C ALA A 62 9.84 -7.42 -12.50
N CYS A 63 10.96 -6.75 -12.20
CA CYS A 63 11.01 -5.66 -11.24
C CYS A 63 11.26 -4.34 -11.95
N ILE A 64 10.34 -3.36 -11.76
CA ILE A 64 10.36 -2.05 -12.42
C ILE A 64 10.55 -0.96 -11.37
N GLY A 65 11.63 -0.14 -11.52
CA GLY A 65 12.13 0.75 -10.49
C GLY A 65 12.87 -0.05 -9.42
N ILE A 66 14.16 -0.32 -9.63
CA ILE A 66 14.96 -1.19 -8.75
C ILE A 66 15.88 -0.41 -7.80
N GLY A 67 15.85 0.92 -7.87
CA GLY A 67 16.53 1.81 -6.94
C GLY A 67 15.74 2.03 -5.65
N GLY A 68 16.39 2.48 -4.59
CA GLY A 68 15.76 2.86 -3.33
C GLY A 68 14.76 1.83 -2.78
N LYS A 69 13.48 2.18 -2.71
CA LYS A 69 12.44 1.25 -2.22
C LYS A 69 12.32 0.00 -3.10
N GLY A 70 12.53 0.13 -4.41
CA GLY A 70 12.48 -0.99 -5.34
C GLY A 70 13.51 -2.08 -5.06
N GLN A 71 14.67 -1.73 -4.49
CA GLN A 71 15.63 -2.72 -4.02
C GLN A 71 14.99 -3.65 -2.98
N SER A 72 14.34 -3.09 -1.96
CA SER A 72 13.70 -3.91 -0.92
C SER A 72 12.51 -4.73 -1.43
N ASP A 73 11.80 -4.24 -2.44
CA ASP A 73 10.68 -4.97 -3.06
C ASP A 73 11.20 -6.13 -3.93
N THR A 74 12.28 -5.92 -4.68
CA THR A 74 12.98 -6.97 -5.44
C THR A 74 13.51 -8.03 -4.49
N ASP A 75 14.16 -7.62 -3.39
CA ASP A 75 14.69 -8.54 -2.37
C ASP A 75 13.58 -9.36 -1.68
N ALA A 76 12.41 -8.78 -1.47
CA ALA A 76 11.25 -9.49 -0.93
C ALA A 76 10.72 -10.59 -1.88
N CYS A 77 11.03 -10.50 -3.17
CA CYS A 77 10.72 -11.50 -4.18
C CYS A 77 11.87 -12.49 -4.46
N ALA A 78 12.98 -12.43 -3.73
CA ALA A 78 14.20 -13.23 -4.00
C ALA A 78 14.00 -14.77 -3.93
N GLY A 79 12.91 -15.23 -3.32
CA GLY A 79 12.52 -16.65 -3.34
C GLY A 79 12.01 -17.15 -4.71
N GLU A 80 11.63 -16.24 -5.59
CA GLU A 80 11.13 -16.49 -6.93
C GLU A 80 12.24 -16.31 -7.99
N ASN A 81 11.91 -16.44 -9.27
CA ASN A 81 12.83 -16.18 -10.38
C ASN A 81 12.73 -14.68 -10.76
N ILE A 82 13.76 -13.91 -10.50
CA ILE A 82 13.85 -12.55 -11.03
C ILE A 82 14.38 -12.64 -12.46
N VAL A 83 13.49 -12.45 -13.44
CA VAL A 83 13.80 -12.67 -14.87
C VAL A 83 14.10 -11.37 -15.64
N ALA A 84 13.63 -10.24 -15.13
CA ALA A 84 13.89 -8.94 -15.72
C ALA A 84 13.99 -7.83 -14.65
N LEU A 85 14.87 -6.86 -14.90
CA LEU A 85 15.08 -5.65 -14.12
C LEU A 85 14.91 -4.45 -15.04
N CYS A 86 14.15 -3.44 -14.62
CA CYS A 86 13.94 -2.24 -15.41
C CYS A 86 14.12 -0.98 -14.56
N ASP A 87 15.02 -0.10 -14.97
CA ASP A 87 15.18 1.23 -14.36
C ASP A 87 15.76 2.21 -15.40
N VAL A 88 15.31 3.46 -15.33
CA VAL A 88 15.75 4.54 -16.22
C VAL A 88 17.00 5.25 -15.70
N ASP A 89 17.41 4.98 -14.44
CA ASP A 89 18.54 5.62 -13.77
C ASP A 89 19.51 4.59 -13.21
N SER A 90 20.64 4.42 -13.86
CA SER A 90 21.66 3.45 -13.44
C SER A 90 22.73 4.01 -12.48
N ARG A 91 22.53 5.23 -11.95
CA ARG A 91 23.51 5.88 -11.04
C ARG A 91 23.47 5.33 -9.61
N SER A 92 22.34 4.76 -9.19
CA SER A 92 22.19 4.35 -7.78
C SER A 92 23.00 3.11 -7.45
N GLU A 93 23.53 3.06 -6.25
CA GLU A 93 24.17 1.86 -5.71
C GLU A 93 23.22 0.66 -5.71
N ALA A 94 21.93 0.91 -5.40
CA ALA A 94 20.89 -0.11 -5.43
C ALA A 94 20.73 -0.74 -6.82
N TYR A 95 20.85 0.03 -7.90
CA TYR A 95 20.84 -0.51 -9.27
C TYR A 95 21.99 -1.50 -9.49
N ALA A 96 23.22 -1.11 -9.11
CA ALA A 96 24.39 -1.97 -9.24
C ALA A 96 24.25 -3.24 -8.39
N ILE A 97 23.77 -3.12 -7.15
CA ILE A 97 23.51 -4.26 -6.27
C ILE A 97 22.54 -5.25 -6.92
N GLN A 98 21.39 -4.78 -7.43
CA GLN A 98 20.36 -5.65 -7.98
C GLN A 98 20.82 -6.32 -9.29
N THR A 99 21.47 -5.60 -10.18
CA THR A 99 21.99 -6.17 -11.43
C THR A 99 23.08 -7.21 -11.20
N ASN A 100 23.94 -7.01 -10.20
CA ASN A 100 24.96 -7.98 -9.81
C ASN A 100 24.36 -9.21 -9.10
N LYS A 101 23.32 -9.01 -8.30
CA LYS A 101 22.63 -10.10 -7.56
C LYS A 101 21.86 -11.04 -8.50
N TYR A 102 21.32 -10.52 -9.60
CA TYR A 102 20.53 -11.26 -10.56
C TYR A 102 21.14 -11.23 -11.97
N PRO A 103 22.33 -11.82 -12.17
CA PRO A 103 23.08 -11.71 -13.44
C PRO A 103 22.39 -12.37 -14.63
N SER A 104 21.43 -13.28 -14.38
CA SER A 104 20.63 -13.92 -15.43
C SER A 104 19.40 -13.11 -15.84
N ALA A 105 19.04 -12.08 -15.06
CA ALA A 105 17.91 -11.20 -15.39
C ALA A 105 18.26 -10.28 -16.54
N LYS A 106 17.35 -10.12 -17.50
CA LYS A 106 17.53 -9.12 -18.57
C LYS A 106 17.30 -7.73 -18.03
N VAL A 107 18.16 -6.78 -18.39
CA VAL A 107 18.10 -5.40 -17.92
C VAL A 107 17.53 -4.48 -19.02
N TYR A 108 16.58 -3.64 -18.63
CA TYR A 108 15.88 -2.71 -19.51
C TYR A 108 15.85 -1.29 -18.95
N LYS A 109 15.81 -0.29 -19.82
CA LYS A 109 15.51 1.12 -19.49
C LYS A 109 14.03 1.46 -19.75
N ASP A 110 13.34 0.70 -20.60
CA ASP A 110 11.93 0.91 -20.97
C ASP A 110 11.09 -0.32 -20.60
N PHE A 111 10.14 -0.15 -19.67
CA PHE A 111 9.24 -1.22 -19.25
C PHE A 111 8.33 -1.71 -20.39
N ARG A 112 8.01 -0.88 -21.38
CA ARG A 112 7.20 -1.25 -22.55
C ARG A 112 7.95 -2.25 -23.40
N GLN A 113 9.24 -1.95 -23.69
CA GLN A 113 10.12 -2.87 -24.40
C GLN A 113 10.31 -4.19 -23.63
N MET A 114 10.46 -4.12 -22.30
CA MET A 114 10.56 -5.32 -21.45
C MET A 114 9.30 -6.18 -21.56
N LEU A 115 8.11 -5.57 -21.44
CA LEU A 115 6.84 -6.29 -21.53
C LEU A 115 6.61 -6.86 -22.93
N ASP A 116 6.94 -6.13 -23.98
CA ASP A 116 6.83 -6.58 -25.37
C ASP A 116 7.72 -7.81 -25.63
N GLN A 117 8.98 -7.77 -25.22
CA GLN A 117 9.95 -8.83 -25.49
C GLN A 117 9.83 -10.05 -24.55
N MET A 118 9.41 -9.84 -23.31
CA MET A 118 9.40 -10.88 -22.28
C MET A 118 8.02 -11.18 -21.70
N GLY A 119 6.98 -10.54 -22.16
CA GLY A 119 5.65 -10.66 -21.56
C GLY A 119 5.16 -12.11 -21.44
N SER A 120 5.46 -12.99 -22.42
CA SER A 120 5.10 -14.43 -22.33
C SER A 120 5.86 -15.19 -21.24
N GLN A 121 6.99 -14.68 -20.77
CA GLN A 121 7.87 -15.31 -19.78
C GLN A 121 7.66 -14.74 -18.37
N ILE A 122 6.95 -13.61 -18.21
CA ILE A 122 6.69 -12.93 -16.94
C ILE A 122 5.34 -13.39 -16.39
N ASP A 123 5.28 -13.76 -15.11
CA ASP A 123 4.05 -14.09 -14.40
C ASP A 123 3.53 -12.87 -13.61
N ALA A 124 4.43 -12.08 -13.02
CA ALA A 124 4.07 -10.96 -12.17
C ALA A 124 5.12 -9.83 -12.23
N VAL A 125 4.70 -8.61 -11.88
CA VAL A 125 5.59 -7.44 -11.85
C VAL A 125 5.52 -6.70 -10.52
N THR A 126 6.67 -6.16 -10.07
CA THR A 126 6.71 -5.12 -9.06
C THR A 126 6.87 -3.75 -9.72
N VAL A 127 6.14 -2.74 -9.22
CA VAL A 127 6.18 -1.35 -9.71
C VAL A 127 6.57 -0.48 -8.53
N SER A 128 7.83 -0.03 -8.51
CA SER A 128 8.42 0.72 -7.38
C SER A 128 9.08 2.02 -7.85
N THR A 129 8.46 2.63 -8.85
CA THR A 129 8.83 3.90 -9.46
C THR A 129 8.29 5.11 -8.67
N PRO A 130 8.55 6.36 -9.06
CA PRO A 130 7.80 7.52 -8.56
C PRO A 130 6.30 7.44 -8.87
N ASP A 131 5.47 8.13 -8.06
CA ASP A 131 4.00 8.01 -8.06
C ASP A 131 3.37 8.20 -9.44
N HIS A 132 3.87 9.18 -10.22
CA HIS A 132 3.33 9.52 -11.54
C HIS A 132 3.44 8.40 -12.58
N MET A 133 4.33 7.43 -12.36
CA MET A 133 4.55 6.30 -13.27
C MET A 133 3.71 5.06 -12.90
N HIS A 134 3.19 4.98 -11.68
CA HIS A 134 2.52 3.78 -11.18
C HIS A 134 1.39 3.29 -12.08
N ALA A 135 0.47 4.20 -12.44
CA ALA A 135 -0.72 3.83 -13.22
C ALA A 135 -0.39 3.32 -14.62
N ILE A 136 0.55 3.99 -15.30
CA ILE A 136 0.96 3.63 -16.66
C ILE A 136 1.58 2.23 -16.68
N ILE A 137 2.53 1.98 -15.77
CA ILE A 137 3.23 0.69 -15.72
C ILE A 137 2.29 -0.42 -15.26
N ALA A 138 1.54 -0.21 -14.18
CA ALA A 138 0.62 -1.20 -13.66
C ALA A 138 -0.46 -1.58 -14.69
N SER A 139 -1.03 -0.58 -15.39
CA SER A 139 -2.05 -0.86 -16.41
C SER A 139 -1.48 -1.65 -17.60
N ALA A 140 -0.27 -1.33 -18.06
CA ALA A 140 0.38 -2.06 -19.14
C ALA A 140 0.59 -3.55 -18.77
N ALA A 141 1.07 -3.82 -17.56
CA ALA A 141 1.24 -5.19 -17.06
C ALA A 141 -0.11 -5.93 -16.93
N MET A 142 -1.12 -5.25 -16.36
CA MET A 142 -2.46 -5.84 -16.15
C MET A 142 -3.18 -6.12 -17.48
N LYS A 143 -2.94 -5.34 -18.54
CA LYS A 143 -3.45 -5.66 -19.89
C LYS A 143 -2.96 -6.99 -20.40
N MET A 144 -1.71 -7.32 -20.10
CA MET A 144 -1.09 -8.59 -20.43
C MET A 144 -1.36 -9.68 -19.39
N HIS A 145 -2.37 -9.48 -18.52
CA HIS A 145 -2.77 -10.42 -17.46
C HIS A 145 -1.65 -10.76 -16.47
N LYS A 146 -0.72 -9.81 -16.19
CA LYS A 146 0.30 -10.00 -15.17
C LYS A 146 -0.23 -9.59 -13.80
N ALA A 147 0.11 -10.37 -12.77
CA ALA A 147 -0.12 -9.95 -11.39
C ALA A 147 0.75 -8.72 -11.06
N VAL A 148 0.25 -7.81 -10.22
CA VAL A 148 0.94 -6.54 -9.95
C VAL A 148 1.05 -6.26 -8.46
N PHE A 149 2.29 -6.04 -8.01
CA PHE A 149 2.58 -5.37 -6.75
C PHE A 149 3.00 -3.93 -7.06
N CYS A 150 2.22 -2.94 -6.66
CA CYS A 150 2.50 -1.53 -6.94
C CYS A 150 2.76 -0.76 -5.65
N GLN A 151 3.82 0.03 -5.59
CA GLN A 151 4.12 0.85 -4.43
C GLN A 151 3.02 1.88 -4.15
N LYS A 152 3.04 2.41 -2.92
CA LYS A 152 2.11 3.42 -2.43
C LYS A 152 2.63 4.85 -2.72
N PRO A 153 1.74 5.82 -2.89
CA PRO A 153 0.29 5.64 -3.11
C PRO A 153 0.04 4.88 -4.39
N LEU A 154 -1.13 4.25 -4.52
CA LEU A 154 -1.40 3.40 -5.70
C LEU A 154 -1.20 4.15 -7.02
N THR A 155 -1.59 5.43 -7.05
CA THR A 155 -1.51 6.31 -8.22
C THR A 155 -1.35 7.76 -7.80
N GLN A 156 -1.04 8.62 -8.77
CA GLN A 156 -0.94 10.06 -8.55
C GLN A 156 -2.27 10.81 -8.67
N THR A 157 -3.24 10.28 -9.42
CA THR A 157 -4.56 10.89 -9.59
C THR A 157 -5.70 9.95 -9.19
N ILE A 158 -6.85 10.53 -8.86
CA ILE A 158 -8.06 9.78 -8.47
C ILE A 158 -8.55 8.93 -9.64
N TYR A 159 -8.55 9.49 -10.85
CA TYR A 159 -8.95 8.78 -12.05
C TYR A 159 -8.11 7.51 -12.27
N GLU A 160 -6.79 7.62 -12.14
CA GLU A 160 -5.86 6.49 -12.27
C GLU A 160 -6.16 5.39 -11.24
N ALA A 161 -6.44 5.75 -9.99
CA ALA A 161 -6.78 4.78 -8.95
C ALA A 161 -8.05 3.99 -9.28
N ARG A 162 -9.09 4.68 -9.76
CA ARG A 162 -10.33 4.04 -10.18
C ARG A 162 -10.14 3.21 -11.44
N TYR A 163 -9.32 3.66 -12.37
CA TYR A 163 -9.00 2.94 -13.59
C TYR A 163 -8.32 1.59 -13.28
N LEU A 164 -7.29 1.58 -12.44
CA LEU A 164 -6.61 0.36 -12.03
C LEU A 164 -7.54 -0.58 -11.26
N ARG A 165 -8.40 -0.06 -10.37
CA ARG A 165 -9.41 -0.85 -9.66
C ARG A 165 -10.37 -1.54 -10.61
N LYS A 166 -10.89 -0.81 -11.60
CA LYS A 166 -11.80 -1.35 -12.61
C LYS A 166 -11.11 -2.46 -13.40
N MET A 167 -9.92 -2.22 -13.91
CA MET A 167 -9.16 -3.18 -14.69
C MET A 167 -8.82 -4.45 -13.88
N ALA A 168 -8.39 -4.30 -12.61
CA ALA A 168 -8.09 -5.44 -11.74
C ALA A 168 -9.32 -6.34 -11.56
N LYS A 169 -10.50 -5.74 -11.35
CA LYS A 169 -11.77 -6.47 -11.21
C LYS A 169 -12.18 -7.16 -12.50
N GLU A 170 -12.20 -6.44 -13.62
CA GLU A 170 -12.65 -6.97 -14.92
C GLU A 170 -11.76 -8.11 -15.42
N LYS A 171 -10.46 -7.98 -15.25
CA LYS A 171 -9.48 -8.97 -15.68
C LYS A 171 -9.13 -10.01 -14.61
N LYS A 172 -9.71 -9.91 -13.41
CA LYS A 172 -9.45 -10.79 -12.25
C LYS A 172 -7.96 -10.91 -11.91
N ILE A 173 -7.25 -9.78 -11.95
CA ILE A 173 -5.81 -9.74 -11.68
C ILE A 173 -5.53 -9.77 -10.18
N VAL A 174 -4.58 -10.59 -9.76
CA VAL A 174 -4.04 -10.55 -8.39
C VAL A 174 -3.18 -9.30 -8.24
N THR A 175 -3.57 -8.42 -7.32
CA THR A 175 -2.93 -7.13 -7.12
C THR A 175 -2.65 -6.86 -5.65
N GLN A 176 -1.61 -6.11 -5.32
CA GLN A 176 -1.32 -5.61 -3.98
C GLN A 176 -0.65 -4.24 -4.04
N MET A 177 -1.08 -3.30 -3.20
CA MET A 177 -0.37 -2.04 -2.98
C MET A 177 0.68 -2.20 -1.89
N GLY A 178 1.81 -1.51 -2.04
CA GLY A 178 2.99 -1.61 -1.17
C GLY A 178 2.87 -0.92 0.19
N ASN A 179 1.68 -0.81 0.79
CA ASN A 179 1.50 -0.31 2.15
C ASN A 179 1.63 -1.45 3.18
N GLN A 180 2.86 -1.80 3.48
CA GLN A 180 3.27 -3.00 4.24
C GLN A 180 2.63 -3.15 5.62
N GLY A 181 2.20 -2.07 6.26
CA GLY A 181 1.44 -2.11 7.52
C GLY A 181 0.18 -2.97 7.45
N SER A 182 -0.38 -3.18 6.25
CA SER A 182 -1.51 -4.09 6.02
C SER A 182 -1.23 -5.54 6.42
N ALA A 183 0.03 -5.95 6.48
CA ALA A 183 0.44 -7.27 6.93
C ALA A 183 0.55 -7.40 8.46
N ALA A 184 0.55 -6.27 9.20
CA ALA A 184 0.76 -6.27 10.64
C ALA A 184 -0.45 -6.82 11.41
N ASP A 185 -0.20 -7.73 12.34
CA ASP A 185 -1.24 -8.34 13.17
C ASP A 185 -1.95 -7.30 14.06
N GLY A 186 -1.22 -6.30 14.56
CA GLY A 186 -1.80 -5.21 15.34
C GLY A 186 -2.82 -4.40 14.54
N LEU A 187 -2.52 -4.07 13.27
CA LEU A 187 -3.47 -3.38 12.39
C LEU A 187 -4.74 -4.22 12.19
N ARG A 188 -4.59 -5.50 11.87
CA ARG A 188 -5.74 -6.40 11.65
C ARG A 188 -6.55 -6.55 12.93
N ARG A 189 -5.89 -6.64 14.09
CA ARG A 189 -6.55 -6.69 15.38
C ARG A 189 -7.30 -5.41 15.74
N ALA A 190 -6.71 -4.23 15.47
CA ALA A 190 -7.38 -2.95 15.67
C ALA A 190 -8.64 -2.82 14.80
N VAL A 191 -8.55 -3.24 13.53
CA VAL A 191 -9.68 -3.24 12.61
C VAL A 191 -10.83 -4.09 13.15
N GLU A 192 -10.56 -5.31 13.59
CA GLU A 192 -11.59 -6.23 14.15
C GLU A 192 -12.28 -5.63 15.36
N THR A 193 -11.50 -5.20 16.34
CA THR A 193 -12.03 -4.75 17.63
C THR A 193 -12.83 -3.46 17.54
N ILE A 194 -12.40 -2.52 16.69
CA ILE A 194 -13.17 -1.29 16.43
C ILE A 194 -14.46 -1.62 15.67
N GLN A 195 -14.43 -2.48 14.66
CA GLN A 195 -15.62 -2.93 13.94
C GLN A 195 -16.62 -3.66 14.84
N ASP A 196 -16.14 -4.34 15.87
CA ASP A 196 -16.96 -5.06 16.85
C ASP A 196 -17.44 -4.18 18.01
N GLY A 197 -17.16 -2.87 17.96
CA GLY A 197 -17.72 -1.89 18.87
C GLY A 197 -16.90 -1.59 20.11
N LEU A 198 -15.60 -1.93 20.14
CA LEU A 198 -14.71 -1.73 21.29
C LEU A 198 -14.82 -0.32 21.91
N ILE A 199 -14.91 0.71 21.06
CA ILE A 199 -14.96 2.12 21.46
C ILE A 199 -16.29 2.81 21.11
N GLY A 200 -17.34 2.05 20.82
CA GLY A 200 -18.64 2.60 20.41
C GLY A 200 -18.64 3.27 19.05
N GLN A 201 -19.55 4.24 18.84
CA GLN A 201 -19.60 5.05 17.62
C GLN A 201 -18.42 5.99 17.56
N VAL A 202 -17.73 5.99 16.41
CA VAL A 202 -16.55 6.84 16.18
C VAL A 202 -16.98 8.15 15.52
N HIS A 203 -16.55 9.26 16.07
CA HIS A 203 -16.88 10.60 15.59
C HIS A 203 -15.66 11.44 15.19
N GLN A 204 -14.47 11.09 15.66
CA GLN A 204 -13.24 11.79 15.30
C GLN A 204 -12.08 10.83 15.07
N VAL A 205 -11.27 11.15 14.05
CA VAL A 205 -10.00 10.49 13.76
C VAL A 205 -8.94 11.57 13.54
N HIS A 206 -7.82 11.46 14.25
CA HIS A 206 -6.67 12.35 14.08
C HIS A 206 -5.46 11.54 13.65
N VAL A 207 -4.85 11.92 12.53
CA VAL A 207 -3.69 11.24 11.97
C VAL A 207 -2.60 12.26 11.69
N TRP A 208 -1.38 11.98 12.13
CA TRP A 208 -0.26 12.89 11.95
C TRP A 208 1.02 12.17 11.55
N THR A 209 1.93 12.91 10.93
CA THR A 209 3.24 12.42 10.52
C THR A 209 4.31 13.52 10.62
N ASN A 210 5.55 13.12 10.79
CA ASN A 210 6.70 14.02 10.76
C ASN A 210 7.23 14.30 9.35
N ARG A 211 6.48 13.95 8.32
CA ARG A 211 6.82 14.27 6.93
C ARG A 211 6.33 15.69 6.59
N PRO A 212 6.94 16.33 5.57
CA PRO A 212 8.01 15.83 4.69
C PRO A 212 9.39 15.83 5.36
N ILE A 213 10.26 14.89 4.94
CA ILE A 213 11.70 14.91 5.22
C ILE A 213 12.50 15.17 3.92
N TRP A 214 11.82 15.58 2.91
CA TRP A 214 12.32 16.05 1.62
C TRP A 214 11.84 17.47 1.40
N PRO A 215 12.53 18.25 0.52
CA PRO A 215 12.15 19.63 0.25
C PRO A 215 10.72 19.75 -0.29
N GLN A 216 9.93 20.66 0.27
CA GLN A 216 8.63 21.13 -0.21
C GLN A 216 8.53 22.65 -0.06
N GLY A 217 7.48 23.27 -0.61
CA GLY A 217 7.30 24.73 -0.60
C GLY A 217 8.24 25.47 -1.55
N MET A 218 8.85 24.77 -2.52
CA MET A 218 9.83 25.34 -3.45
C MET A 218 9.17 25.70 -4.77
N ASP A 219 9.68 26.77 -5.38
CA ASP A 219 9.41 27.09 -6.78
C ASP A 219 10.24 26.21 -7.72
N ARG A 220 9.84 26.20 -9.00
CA ARG A 220 10.62 25.52 -10.03
C ARG A 220 12.04 26.06 -10.10
N PRO A 221 13.07 25.22 -10.07
CA PRO A 221 14.45 25.68 -10.18
C PRO A 221 14.70 26.35 -11.54
N VAL A 222 15.42 27.44 -11.53
CA VAL A 222 15.74 28.20 -12.73
C VAL A 222 16.87 27.54 -13.52
N GLY A 223 16.76 27.58 -14.86
CA GLY A 223 17.75 27.06 -15.79
C GLY A 223 17.73 25.53 -15.90
N GLU A 224 18.72 25.00 -16.58
CA GLU A 224 18.87 23.58 -16.86
C GLU A 224 20.29 23.08 -16.54
N SER A 225 20.47 21.78 -16.51
CA SER A 225 21.76 21.13 -16.38
C SER A 225 21.88 20.00 -17.40
N PRO A 226 23.09 19.62 -17.81
CA PRO A 226 23.29 18.45 -18.66
C PRO A 226 22.66 17.20 -18.04
N ILE A 227 21.93 16.45 -18.85
CA ILE A 227 21.37 15.16 -18.43
C ILE A 227 22.54 14.16 -18.36
N PRO A 228 22.71 13.44 -17.22
CA PRO A 228 23.72 12.38 -17.15
C PRO A 228 23.43 11.26 -18.15
N ASP A 229 24.46 10.71 -18.81
CA ASP A 229 24.34 9.62 -19.81
C ASP A 229 23.69 8.35 -19.24
N THR A 230 23.76 8.21 -17.91
CA THR A 230 23.19 7.08 -17.15
C THR A 230 21.70 7.24 -16.84
N LEU A 231 21.12 8.42 -17.07
CA LEU A 231 19.72 8.76 -16.82
C LEU A 231 18.95 8.96 -18.13
N ASP A 232 17.90 8.19 -18.34
CA ASP A 232 16.93 8.45 -19.39
C ASP A 232 15.86 9.42 -18.87
N TRP A 233 16.12 10.72 -19.05
CA TRP A 233 15.27 11.78 -18.50
C TRP A 233 13.87 11.82 -19.12
N ASP A 234 13.75 11.53 -20.41
CA ASP A 234 12.44 11.49 -21.08
C ASP A 234 11.56 10.39 -20.53
N ARG A 235 12.11 9.18 -20.34
CA ARG A 235 11.40 8.06 -19.73
C ARG A 235 11.16 8.25 -18.25
N TRP A 236 12.05 8.96 -17.55
CA TRP A 236 11.83 9.32 -16.16
C TRP A 236 10.65 10.28 -16.01
N LEU A 237 10.52 11.30 -16.87
CA LEU A 237 9.36 12.20 -16.90
C LEU A 237 8.06 11.45 -17.23
N GLY A 238 8.12 10.46 -18.11
CA GLY A 238 6.95 9.62 -18.42
C GLY A 238 5.73 10.46 -18.82
N PRO A 239 4.58 10.28 -18.15
CA PRO A 239 3.34 11.00 -18.44
C PRO A 239 3.34 12.46 -17.94
N ALA A 240 4.32 12.87 -17.14
CA ALA A 240 4.41 14.24 -16.63
C ALA A 240 4.79 15.23 -17.74
N PRO A 241 4.44 16.53 -17.60
CA PRO A 241 4.84 17.56 -18.54
C PRO A 241 6.36 17.63 -18.74
N LEU A 242 6.79 17.95 -19.95
CA LEU A 242 8.20 18.17 -20.25
C LEU A 242 8.78 19.29 -19.39
N ARG A 243 9.93 19.04 -18.82
CA ARG A 243 10.74 20.05 -18.11
C ARG A 243 12.24 19.74 -18.24
N PRO A 244 13.09 20.79 -18.21
CA PRO A 244 14.53 20.61 -18.20
C PRO A 244 14.99 19.80 -16.97
N TYR A 245 16.02 19.01 -17.16
CA TYR A 245 16.73 18.40 -16.04
C TYR A 245 17.49 19.48 -15.26
N LYS A 246 17.53 19.35 -13.94
CA LYS A 246 18.31 20.21 -13.06
C LYS A 246 19.05 19.37 -12.04
N SER A 247 20.36 19.53 -11.99
CA SER A 247 21.21 18.97 -10.93
C SER A 247 20.96 19.70 -9.60
N SER A 248 21.33 19.09 -8.50
CA SER A 248 21.38 19.76 -7.21
C SER A 248 22.33 20.96 -7.24
N ALA A 249 22.05 21.94 -6.40
CA ALA A 249 22.96 23.06 -6.18
C ALA A 249 24.20 22.66 -5.32
N ASP A 250 24.08 21.58 -4.53
CA ASP A 250 25.21 21.02 -3.78
C ASP A 250 26.07 20.15 -4.71
N PRO A 251 27.36 20.52 -4.93
CA PRO A 251 28.27 19.74 -5.77
C PRO A 251 28.54 18.31 -5.26
N LYS A 252 28.27 18.05 -3.98
CA LYS A 252 28.41 16.72 -3.38
C LYS A 252 27.21 15.83 -3.64
N ASP A 253 26.06 16.42 -3.97
CA ASP A 253 24.86 15.69 -4.34
C ASP A 253 24.94 15.30 -5.83
N LYS A 254 25.16 14.02 -6.08
CA LYS A 254 25.23 13.43 -7.42
C LYS A 254 23.86 13.24 -8.09
N TYR A 255 22.78 13.61 -7.43
CA TYR A 255 21.43 13.50 -7.94
C TYR A 255 20.90 14.86 -8.41
N GLY A 256 19.77 14.85 -9.10
CA GLY A 256 19.12 16.09 -9.55
C GLY A 256 18.12 16.63 -8.52
N MET A 257 17.56 17.80 -8.81
CA MET A 257 16.54 18.45 -7.98
C MET A 257 15.21 17.66 -7.91
N TYR A 258 15.01 16.68 -8.79
CA TYR A 258 13.76 15.92 -8.91
C TYR A 258 13.89 14.47 -8.50
N ASN A 259 15.07 13.86 -8.58
CA ASN A 259 15.31 12.44 -8.34
C ASN A 259 16.65 12.21 -7.62
N PRO A 260 16.80 11.09 -6.89
CA PRO A 260 15.86 9.94 -6.81
C PRO A 260 14.79 10.06 -5.73
N PHE A 261 14.97 10.83 -4.66
CA PHE A 261 14.11 10.82 -3.47
C PHE A 261 13.16 12.02 -3.41
N VAL A 262 13.64 13.19 -3.87
CA VAL A 262 13.00 14.49 -3.72
C VAL A 262 11.78 14.72 -4.62
N TRP A 263 11.54 13.83 -5.58
CA TRP A 263 10.37 13.89 -6.49
C TRP A 263 9.02 13.94 -5.73
N ARG A 264 8.99 13.43 -4.50
CA ARG A 264 7.79 13.40 -3.65
C ARG A 264 7.17 14.75 -3.40
N GLY A 265 7.98 15.79 -3.28
CA GLY A 265 7.53 17.17 -3.04
C GLY A 265 6.94 17.87 -4.27
N TRP A 266 7.25 17.38 -5.47
CA TRP A 266 6.84 18.01 -6.72
C TRP A 266 5.48 17.51 -7.18
N GLN A 267 4.55 18.44 -7.47
CA GLN A 267 3.17 18.10 -7.84
C GLN A 267 3.04 17.31 -9.15
N ASP A 268 4.01 17.41 -10.06
CA ASP A 268 4.02 16.65 -11.32
C ASP A 268 4.48 15.20 -11.13
N PHE A 269 5.20 14.89 -10.04
CA PHE A 269 5.86 13.59 -9.87
C PHE A 269 5.38 12.82 -8.64
N GLY A 270 5.02 13.53 -7.57
CA GLY A 270 4.63 12.97 -6.29
C GLY A 270 3.29 13.49 -5.79
N THR A 271 2.98 13.12 -4.57
CA THR A 271 1.72 13.42 -3.88
C THR A 271 1.95 14.09 -2.51
N GLY A 272 3.18 14.60 -2.29
CA GLY A 272 3.55 15.25 -1.04
C GLY A 272 3.53 14.32 0.17
N ALA A 273 3.63 14.90 1.36
CA ALA A 273 3.61 14.15 2.62
C ALA A 273 2.29 13.39 2.82
N LEU A 274 1.16 13.97 2.42
CA LEU A 274 -0.15 13.33 2.53
C LEU A 274 -0.21 12.01 1.73
N GLY A 275 0.06 12.04 0.44
CA GLY A 275 -0.02 10.82 -0.38
C GLY A 275 1.04 9.79 -0.01
N ASP A 276 2.26 10.25 0.33
CA ASP A 276 3.35 9.33 0.73
C ASP A 276 3.02 8.58 2.03
N MET A 277 2.44 9.25 3.05
CA MET A 277 2.29 8.68 4.38
C MET A 277 0.87 8.23 4.74
N ALA A 278 -0.17 8.90 4.25
CA ALA A 278 -1.51 8.58 4.69
C ALA A 278 -1.99 7.18 4.23
N CYS A 279 -1.44 6.65 3.14
CA CYS A 279 -1.67 5.25 2.76
C CYS A 279 -1.17 4.25 3.82
N HIS A 280 -0.30 4.67 4.73
CA HIS A 280 0.15 3.90 5.88
C HIS A 280 -0.66 4.23 7.13
N THR A 281 -0.63 5.50 7.57
CA THR A 281 -1.15 5.92 8.87
C THR A 281 -2.68 5.98 8.92
N VAL A 282 -3.38 6.24 7.80
CA VAL A 282 -4.85 6.19 7.70
C VAL A 282 -5.37 4.78 7.41
N ASN A 283 -4.50 3.83 7.06
CA ASN A 283 -4.93 2.48 6.66
C ASN A 283 -5.75 1.77 7.75
N MET A 284 -5.35 1.89 9.01
CA MET A 284 -6.06 1.26 10.13
C MET A 284 -7.47 1.86 10.30
N PRO A 285 -7.65 3.18 10.51
CA PRO A 285 -9.00 3.74 10.65
C PRO A 285 -9.83 3.63 9.37
N PHE A 286 -9.23 3.73 8.18
CA PHE A 286 -9.93 3.52 6.91
C PHE A 286 -10.62 2.16 6.87
N ARG A 287 -9.93 1.10 7.27
CA ARG A 287 -10.47 -0.27 7.28
C ARG A 287 -11.44 -0.49 8.43
N ALA A 288 -11.06 -0.05 9.64
CA ALA A 288 -11.85 -0.22 10.83
C ALA A 288 -13.24 0.42 10.69
N LEU A 289 -13.29 1.61 10.10
CA LEU A 289 -14.50 2.40 9.94
C LEU A 289 -15.16 2.21 8.56
N ASN A 290 -14.59 1.36 7.70
CA ASN A 290 -15.01 1.18 6.33
C ASN A 290 -15.35 2.52 5.66
N LEU A 291 -14.39 3.45 5.69
CA LEU A 291 -14.58 4.81 5.18
C LEU A 291 -14.99 4.79 3.71
N GLY A 292 -16.12 5.38 3.42
CA GLY A 292 -16.59 5.63 2.06
C GLY A 292 -15.98 6.91 1.49
N TYR A 293 -16.76 7.62 0.67
CA TYR A 293 -16.33 8.91 0.16
C TYR A 293 -16.60 10.01 1.21
N PRO A 294 -15.65 10.92 1.47
CA PRO A 294 -15.94 12.12 2.23
C PRO A 294 -16.90 13.01 1.42
N ALA A 295 -17.79 13.73 2.10
CA ALA A 295 -18.69 14.69 1.46
C ALA A 295 -17.98 16.05 1.25
N GLU A 296 -17.13 16.43 2.20
CA GLU A 296 -16.39 17.69 2.16
C GLU A 296 -14.92 17.48 2.51
N ILE A 297 -14.04 18.21 1.83
CA ILE A 297 -12.61 18.24 2.09
C ILE A 297 -12.15 19.68 2.16
N GLU A 298 -11.49 20.05 3.25
CA GLU A 298 -10.93 21.38 3.46
C GLU A 298 -9.46 21.27 3.84
N ALA A 299 -8.60 21.98 3.12
CA ALA A 299 -7.16 21.92 3.31
C ALA A 299 -6.59 23.30 3.61
N THR A 300 -5.76 23.37 4.65
CA THR A 300 -5.02 24.57 5.06
C THR A 300 -3.54 24.28 4.89
N PRO A 301 -2.85 24.92 3.94
CA PRO A 301 -1.40 24.81 3.81
C PRO A 301 -0.71 25.57 4.94
N LEU A 302 0.45 25.09 5.38
CA LEU A 302 1.40 25.78 6.23
C LEU A 302 2.60 26.20 5.38
N GLY A 303 2.98 27.47 5.49
CA GLY A 303 3.95 28.07 4.58
C GLY A 303 3.36 28.41 3.20
N GLN A 304 4.26 28.66 2.25
CA GLN A 304 3.87 29.07 0.91
C GLN A 304 3.29 27.89 0.11
N MET A 305 2.16 28.12 -0.54
CA MET A 305 1.60 27.22 -1.55
C MET A 305 1.87 27.79 -2.94
N ASN A 306 2.40 26.96 -3.84
CA ASN A 306 2.64 27.31 -5.24
C ASN A 306 2.11 26.22 -6.18
N ARG A 307 2.38 26.33 -7.48
CA ARG A 307 1.91 25.38 -8.50
C ARG A 307 2.92 24.27 -8.80
N GLU A 308 4.10 24.30 -8.19
CA GLU A 308 5.19 23.36 -8.51
C GLU A 308 5.33 22.27 -7.45
N SER A 309 5.31 22.68 -6.16
CA SER A 309 5.50 21.76 -5.04
C SER A 309 4.40 21.87 -4.00
N TYR A 310 4.28 20.84 -3.15
CA TYR A 310 3.38 20.86 -1.99
C TYR A 310 3.93 21.78 -0.89
N PRO A 311 3.08 22.29 0.03
CA PRO A 311 3.53 23.13 1.13
C PRO A 311 4.37 22.35 2.14
N VAL A 312 5.19 23.03 2.94
CA VAL A 312 6.04 22.40 3.97
C VAL A 312 5.24 21.72 5.09
N GLY A 313 3.98 22.03 5.21
CA GLY A 313 3.05 21.35 6.09
C GLY A 313 1.61 21.58 5.65
N SER A 314 0.71 20.73 6.13
CA SER A 314 -0.71 20.88 5.84
C SER A 314 -1.58 20.36 6.98
N ARG A 315 -2.76 20.99 7.15
CA ARG A 315 -3.85 20.49 7.97
C ARG A 315 -5.07 20.28 7.09
N ILE A 316 -5.61 19.06 7.08
CA ILE A 316 -6.71 18.72 6.18
C ILE A 316 -7.84 18.06 6.96
N ARG A 317 -9.05 18.53 6.72
CA ARG A 317 -10.28 18.00 7.29
C ARG A 317 -11.06 17.26 6.22
N PHE A 318 -11.38 16.01 6.50
CA PHE A 318 -12.28 15.18 5.69
C PHE A 318 -13.55 14.94 6.49
N GLN A 319 -14.70 15.34 5.96
CA GLN A 319 -16.00 15.13 6.59
C GLN A 319 -16.69 13.93 5.92
N PHE A 320 -16.91 12.87 6.68
CA PHE A 320 -17.64 11.70 6.21
C PHE A 320 -19.09 11.74 6.69
N PRO A 321 -20.08 11.53 5.81
CA PRO A 321 -21.48 11.49 6.19
C PRO A 321 -21.80 10.21 6.99
N GLN A 322 -22.97 10.22 7.65
CA GLN A 322 -23.55 9.00 8.18
C GLN A 322 -23.70 7.96 7.05
N ARG A 323 -23.43 6.70 7.36
CA ARG A 323 -23.40 5.64 6.37
C ARG A 323 -23.74 4.28 6.91
N LYS A 324 -24.37 3.46 6.06
CA LYS A 324 -24.51 2.03 6.29
C LYS A 324 -23.42 1.30 5.53
N THR A 325 -22.64 0.49 6.21
CA THR A 325 -21.55 -0.26 5.60
C THR A 325 -21.72 -1.74 5.87
N SER A 326 -21.34 -2.57 4.90
CA SER A 326 -21.31 -4.02 5.06
C SER A 326 -19.89 -4.45 5.34
N ILE A 327 -19.67 -5.08 6.47
CA ILE A 327 -18.38 -5.72 6.81
C ILE A 327 -18.52 -7.23 6.68
N ALA A 328 -17.51 -7.85 6.06
CA ALA A 328 -17.41 -9.30 6.02
C ALA A 328 -17.09 -9.80 7.46
N VAL A 329 -17.92 -10.68 7.94
CA VAL A 329 -17.70 -11.41 9.19
C VAL A 329 -17.22 -12.80 8.79
N ASP A 330 -15.99 -12.90 8.30
CA ASP A 330 -15.41 -14.18 7.92
C ASP A 330 -14.98 -14.94 9.17
N HIS A 331 -15.68 -16.03 9.45
CA HIS A 331 -15.16 -17.08 10.32
C HIS A 331 -14.55 -18.15 9.41
N PRO A 332 -13.36 -18.70 9.69
CA PRO A 332 -12.68 -19.67 8.82
C PRO A 332 -13.48 -20.91 8.42
N HIS A 333 -14.60 -21.16 9.11
CA HIS A 333 -15.45 -22.34 8.93
C HIS A 333 -16.94 -22.03 8.73
N LEU A 334 -17.33 -20.74 8.60
CA LEU A 334 -18.72 -20.35 8.41
C LEU A 334 -18.82 -19.50 7.12
N PHE A 335 -19.86 -19.78 6.34
CA PHE A 335 -20.23 -19.06 5.13
C PHE A 335 -20.11 -17.54 5.30
N HIS A 336 -19.70 -16.83 4.23
CA HIS A 336 -19.56 -15.37 4.16
C HIS A 336 -20.79 -14.65 4.72
N HIS A 337 -20.78 -14.34 6.00
CA HIS A 337 -21.79 -13.51 6.61
C HIS A 337 -21.33 -12.05 6.55
N HIS A 338 -22.16 -11.21 5.97
CA HIS A 338 -22.00 -9.77 6.02
C HIS A 338 -22.86 -9.20 7.16
N ARG A 339 -22.23 -8.42 8.04
CA ARG A 339 -22.94 -7.63 9.04
C ARG A 339 -23.04 -6.18 8.55
N THR A 340 -24.24 -5.61 8.50
CA THR A 340 -24.42 -4.18 8.26
C THR A 340 -24.13 -3.42 9.53
N ILE A 341 -23.26 -2.42 9.46
CA ILE A 341 -22.94 -1.48 10.53
C ILE A 341 -23.46 -0.11 10.10
N GLU A 342 -24.21 0.54 10.98
CA GLU A 342 -24.53 1.95 10.85
C GLU A 342 -23.44 2.74 11.56
N GLN A 343 -22.87 3.72 10.87
CA GLN A 343 -21.84 4.59 11.38
C GLN A 343 -22.28 6.04 11.25
N ASP A 344 -22.17 6.78 12.31
CA ASP A 344 -22.47 8.20 12.32
C ASP A 344 -21.51 9.00 11.43
N ALA A 345 -21.87 10.26 11.19
CA ALA A 345 -20.97 11.19 10.54
C ALA A 345 -19.70 11.35 11.40
N LEU A 346 -18.54 11.39 10.75
CA LEU A 346 -17.28 11.58 11.44
C LEU A 346 -16.36 12.54 10.71
N THR A 347 -15.43 13.12 11.46
CA THR A 347 -14.36 13.98 10.92
C THR A 347 -13.03 13.26 11.03
N LEU A 348 -12.30 13.19 9.92
CA LEU A 348 -10.91 12.79 9.90
C LEU A 348 -10.03 14.00 9.69
N TRP A 349 -9.07 14.19 10.57
CA TRP A 349 -8.05 15.22 10.51
C TRP A 349 -6.70 14.62 10.14
N TRP A 350 -6.06 15.25 9.17
CA TRP A 350 -4.67 15.00 8.79
C TRP A 350 -3.78 16.18 9.20
N TYR A 351 -2.57 15.84 9.70
CA TYR A 351 -1.55 16.82 10.07
C TYR A 351 -0.20 16.35 9.54
N ASP A 352 0.48 17.19 8.78
CA ASP A 352 1.87 16.96 8.37
C ASP A 352 2.70 18.23 8.49
N GLY A 353 4.03 18.06 8.57
CA GLY A 353 4.98 19.16 8.65
C GLY A 353 4.79 20.07 9.85
N GLY A 354 4.97 21.35 9.64
CA GLY A 354 4.88 22.39 10.65
C GLY A 354 5.01 23.78 10.04
N GLN A 355 5.34 24.77 10.87
CA GLN A 355 5.66 26.12 10.38
C GLN A 355 7.00 26.08 9.62
N PRO A 356 7.17 26.94 8.61
CA PRO A 356 8.44 27.00 7.87
C PRO A 356 9.63 27.22 8.80
N ASP A 357 10.62 26.34 8.70
CA ASP A 357 11.92 26.43 9.36
C ASP A 357 13.02 25.96 8.41
N PRO A 358 13.68 26.87 7.69
CA PRO A 358 14.72 26.50 6.72
C PRO A 358 15.92 25.77 7.32
N ALA A 359 16.13 25.85 8.66
CA ALA A 359 17.21 25.16 9.34
C ALA A 359 16.89 23.70 9.68
N ALA A 360 15.60 23.33 9.66
CA ALA A 360 15.16 21.99 10.00
C ALA A 360 15.14 21.05 8.78
N PRO A 361 15.37 19.75 8.97
CA PRO A 361 15.17 18.74 7.92
C PRO A 361 13.73 18.81 7.37
N GLY A 362 13.57 18.90 6.05
CA GLY A 362 12.26 19.04 5.41
C GLY A 362 11.70 20.48 5.40
N GLY A 363 12.40 21.45 6.00
CA GLY A 363 12.05 22.87 5.95
C GLY A 363 10.95 23.30 6.92
N HIS A 364 10.67 22.55 8.00
CA HIS A 364 9.61 22.85 8.98
C HIS A 364 9.95 22.36 10.41
N ASP A 365 9.25 22.93 11.40
CA ASP A 365 9.49 22.73 12.83
C ASP A 365 8.74 21.55 13.48
N LEU A 366 8.01 20.73 12.71
CA LEU A 366 7.20 19.60 13.20
C LEU A 366 6.06 19.99 14.19
N SER A 367 5.66 21.26 14.24
CA SER A 367 4.67 21.76 15.21
C SER A 367 3.23 21.35 14.91
N ASN A 368 2.94 20.90 13.67
CA ASN A 368 1.58 20.62 13.24
C ASN A 368 1.11 19.23 13.71
N LYS A 369 0.54 19.20 14.90
CA LYS A 369 0.02 17.98 15.55
C LYS A 369 -1.43 18.17 16.00
N PRO A 370 -2.15 17.10 16.39
CA PRO A 370 -3.47 17.24 16.99
C PRO A 370 -3.46 18.13 18.23
N PRO A 371 -4.60 18.75 18.58
CA PRO A 371 -4.75 19.57 19.78
C PRO A 371 -4.26 18.88 21.06
N ILE A 372 -3.65 19.63 21.97
CA ILE A 372 -3.05 19.11 23.20
C ILE A 372 -4.09 18.45 24.11
N GLU A 373 -5.32 18.93 24.10
CA GLU A 373 -6.43 18.41 24.88
C GLU A 373 -6.76 16.95 24.49
N LEU A 374 -6.56 16.60 23.21
CA LEU A 374 -6.77 15.24 22.70
C LEU A 374 -5.57 14.34 22.93
N THR A 375 -4.39 14.92 23.11
CA THR A 375 -3.12 14.18 23.21
C THR A 375 -2.54 14.10 24.63
N ALA A 376 -3.19 14.71 25.62
CA ALA A 376 -2.72 14.71 27.01
C ALA A 376 -2.46 13.29 27.57
N ASP A 377 -3.38 12.36 27.34
CA ASP A 377 -3.21 10.95 27.75
C ASP A 377 -2.09 10.23 27.00
N ILE A 378 -1.82 10.63 25.75
CA ILE A 378 -0.70 10.11 24.96
C ILE A 378 0.61 10.59 25.57
N VAL A 379 0.68 11.90 25.93
CA VAL A 379 1.85 12.44 26.64
C VAL A 379 2.05 11.79 27.98
N ALA A 380 0.98 11.53 28.74
CA ALA A 380 1.05 10.80 30.01
C ALA A 380 1.57 9.36 29.84
N LEU A 381 1.25 8.70 28.71
CA LEU A 381 1.72 7.34 28.39
C LEU A 381 3.18 7.31 27.95
N ARG A 382 3.61 8.29 27.14
CA ARG A 382 4.87 8.21 26.36
C ARG A 382 5.90 9.29 26.67
N GLY A 383 5.53 10.30 27.46
CA GLY A 383 6.33 11.50 27.71
C GLY A 383 6.17 12.59 26.67
N GLU A 384 5.76 12.24 25.45
CA GLU A 384 5.55 13.16 24.32
C GLU A 384 4.51 12.66 23.33
N VAL A 385 4.03 13.51 22.44
CA VAL A 385 3.29 13.09 21.25
C VAL A 385 4.29 12.56 20.23
N PRO A 386 4.20 11.28 19.80
CA PRO A 386 5.17 10.70 18.89
C PRO A 386 5.21 11.42 17.54
N ALA A 387 6.30 11.20 16.81
CA ALA A 387 6.54 11.82 15.50
C ALA A 387 5.43 11.54 14.48
N SER A 388 4.86 10.33 14.52
CA SER A 388 3.72 9.93 13.71
C SER A 388 2.74 9.13 14.56
N GLY A 389 1.47 9.11 14.14
CA GLY A 389 0.46 8.33 14.85
C GLY A 389 -0.96 8.52 14.32
N CYS A 390 -1.84 7.73 14.93
CA CYS A 390 -3.28 7.78 14.67
C CYS A 390 -4.05 7.66 15.98
N LEU A 391 -5.02 8.55 16.18
CA LEU A 391 -5.94 8.55 17.32
C LEU A 391 -7.37 8.45 16.79
N VAL A 392 -8.10 7.41 17.19
CA VAL A 392 -9.50 7.17 16.85
C VAL A 392 -10.33 7.35 18.11
N ILE A 393 -11.31 8.23 18.09
CA ILE A 393 -12.12 8.62 19.25
C ILE A 393 -13.58 8.25 19.00
N GLY A 394 -14.13 7.46 19.91
CA GLY A 394 -15.53 7.04 19.93
C GLY A 394 -16.21 7.29 21.28
N ASP A 395 -17.52 7.02 21.34
CA ASP A 395 -18.33 7.25 22.55
C ASP A 395 -17.89 6.41 23.75
N GLY A 396 -17.34 5.23 23.51
CA GLY A 396 -16.90 4.28 24.53
C GLY A 396 -15.43 4.40 24.93
N GLY A 397 -14.64 5.21 24.22
CA GLY A 397 -13.22 5.35 24.46
C GLY A 397 -12.41 5.71 23.23
N SER A 398 -11.11 5.43 23.25
CA SER A 398 -10.22 5.74 22.15
C SER A 398 -9.17 4.65 21.88
N VAL A 399 -8.73 4.60 20.63
CA VAL A 399 -7.62 3.76 20.14
C VAL A 399 -6.52 4.65 19.64
N PHE A 400 -5.31 4.44 20.13
CA PHE A 400 -4.10 5.18 19.74
C PHE A 400 -3.05 4.24 19.17
N SER A 401 -2.58 4.51 17.95
CA SER A 401 -1.43 3.85 17.32
C SER A 401 -0.26 4.81 17.22
N PRO A 402 0.92 4.48 17.79
CA PRO A 402 2.07 5.39 17.88
C PRO A 402 3.03 5.32 16.70
N ASP A 403 2.68 4.63 15.63
CA ASP A 403 3.57 4.36 14.50
C ASP A 403 2.90 4.61 13.14
N ASP A 404 3.72 4.65 12.09
CA ASP A 404 3.27 4.89 10.72
C ASP A 404 2.37 3.77 10.16
N TYR A 405 2.43 2.56 10.71
CA TYR A 405 1.91 1.35 10.06
C TYR A 405 0.70 0.73 10.76
N GLY A 406 0.35 1.22 11.95
CA GLY A 406 -0.69 0.59 12.77
C GLY A 406 -0.26 -0.77 13.32
N ALA A 407 1.06 -1.04 13.38
CA ALA A 407 1.58 -2.34 13.81
C ALA A 407 1.32 -2.63 15.28
N SER A 408 1.13 -1.59 16.08
CA SER A 408 0.79 -1.64 17.49
C SER A 408 -0.25 -0.60 17.84
N PHE A 409 -1.07 -0.85 18.85
CA PHE A 409 -2.01 0.13 19.35
C PHE A 409 -2.27 0.00 20.86
N PHE A 410 -2.81 1.07 21.40
CA PHE A 410 -3.21 1.19 22.80
C PHE A 410 -4.70 1.55 22.86
N VAL A 411 -5.36 1.11 23.90
CA VAL A 411 -6.78 1.34 24.13
C VAL A 411 -6.96 2.03 25.47
N LYS A 412 -7.86 3.02 25.51
CA LYS A 412 -8.37 3.65 26.72
C LYS A 412 -9.88 3.73 26.61
N LEU A 413 -10.61 2.91 27.36
CA LEU A 413 -12.06 2.99 27.50
C LEU A 413 -12.44 4.09 28.50
N LYS A 414 -13.73 4.44 28.58
CA LYS A 414 -14.21 5.53 29.48
C LYS A 414 -13.78 5.35 30.95
N ASP A 415 -13.80 4.12 31.43
CA ASP A 415 -13.49 3.81 32.83
C ASP A 415 -12.01 3.56 33.08
N ASP A 416 -11.19 3.56 32.02
CA ASP A 416 -9.76 3.35 32.14
C ASP A 416 -9.04 4.62 32.62
N LYS A 417 -8.15 4.46 33.59
CA LYS A 417 -7.30 5.55 34.08
C LYS A 417 -6.21 5.96 33.09
N LYS A 418 -5.81 5.05 32.18
CA LYS A 418 -4.71 5.24 31.23
C LYS A 418 -4.84 4.30 30.04
N TYR A 419 -4.11 4.61 28.98
CA TYR A 419 -3.94 3.70 27.85
C TYR A 419 -3.24 2.40 28.25
N LEU A 420 -3.77 1.27 27.79
CA LEU A 420 -3.14 -0.04 27.88
C LEU A 420 -2.84 -0.58 26.49
N HIS A 421 -1.70 -1.23 26.35
CA HIS A 421 -1.34 -1.91 25.11
C HIS A 421 -2.36 -3.00 24.78
N TYR A 422 -2.73 -3.15 23.51
CA TYR A 422 -3.80 -4.05 23.06
C TYR A 422 -3.63 -5.51 23.52
N LEU A 423 -2.39 -6.00 23.64
CA LEU A 423 -2.11 -7.35 24.16
C LEU A 423 -2.35 -7.49 25.69
N LYS A 424 -2.50 -6.37 26.40
CA LYS A 424 -2.67 -6.34 27.87
C LYS A 424 -4.04 -5.83 28.29
N HIS A 425 -4.83 -5.30 27.37
CA HIS A 425 -6.13 -4.73 27.70
C HIS A 425 -7.19 -5.85 27.84
N PRO A 426 -7.81 -6.04 29.04
CA PRO A 426 -8.68 -7.18 29.29
C PRO A 426 -9.92 -7.22 28.38
N ALA A 427 -10.46 -6.06 28.02
CA ALA A 427 -11.63 -5.99 27.13
C ALA A 427 -11.39 -6.60 25.75
N LEU A 428 -10.14 -6.73 25.27
CA LEU A 428 -9.88 -7.32 23.97
C LEU A 428 -10.02 -8.84 23.94
N ALA A 429 -10.01 -9.50 25.09
CA ALA A 429 -10.16 -10.95 25.18
C ALA A 429 -11.54 -11.45 24.67
N GLN A 430 -12.58 -10.61 24.74
CA GLN A 430 -13.92 -10.95 24.28
C GLN A 430 -14.12 -10.88 22.76
N PHE A 431 -13.20 -10.22 22.02
CA PHE A 431 -13.32 -10.06 20.57
C PHE A 431 -12.60 -11.19 19.84
N ALA A 432 -13.34 -11.91 19.00
CA ALA A 432 -12.78 -12.99 18.17
C ALA A 432 -11.82 -12.46 17.11
N GLU A 433 -10.84 -13.27 16.73
CA GLU A 433 -10.03 -13.04 15.55
C GLU A 433 -10.79 -13.49 14.31
N ARG A 434 -11.04 -12.56 13.38
CA ARG A 434 -11.82 -12.79 12.16
C ARG A 434 -10.96 -12.63 10.90
N ILE A 435 -10.09 -11.62 10.89
CA ILE A 435 -9.22 -11.30 9.75
C ILE A 435 -8.02 -12.24 9.80
N PRO A 436 -7.75 -13.03 8.74
CA PRO A 436 -6.59 -13.92 8.72
C PRO A 436 -5.30 -13.16 9.01
N ARG A 437 -4.48 -13.69 9.92
CA ARG A 437 -3.16 -13.13 10.20
C ARG A 437 -2.20 -13.43 9.06
N ASN A 438 -1.26 -12.53 8.83
CA ASN A 438 -0.22 -12.76 7.83
C ASN A 438 0.71 -13.88 8.33
N ARG A 439 0.63 -15.04 7.68
CA ARG A 439 1.43 -16.24 8.01
C ARG A 439 2.76 -16.30 7.27
N TYR A 440 3.04 -15.28 6.44
CA TYR A 440 4.24 -15.22 5.62
C TYR A 440 5.31 -14.37 6.29
N GLY A 441 6.53 -14.89 6.35
CA GLY A 441 7.62 -14.27 7.10
C GLY A 441 7.71 -14.73 8.55
N GLN A 442 8.48 -14.01 9.35
CA GLN A 442 8.58 -14.26 10.80
C GLN A 442 7.42 -13.55 11.52
N SER A 443 6.90 -14.13 12.59
CA SER A 443 5.78 -13.56 13.37
C SER A 443 6.03 -12.11 13.84
N SER A 444 7.27 -11.75 14.09
CA SER A 444 7.69 -10.37 14.45
C SER A 444 7.89 -9.45 13.25
N LYS A 445 7.94 -9.98 12.02
CA LYS A 445 8.14 -9.24 10.77
C LYS A 445 7.30 -9.87 9.67
N PRO A 446 5.99 -9.63 9.65
CA PRO A 446 5.09 -10.14 8.61
C PRO A 446 5.53 -9.61 7.25
N ASN A 447 5.57 -10.48 6.26
CA ASN A 447 6.04 -10.12 4.93
C ASN A 447 4.88 -9.87 3.98
N HIS A 448 4.67 -8.61 3.67
CA HIS A 448 3.59 -8.15 2.81
C HIS A 448 3.71 -8.62 1.35
N ALA A 449 4.92 -8.69 0.83
CA ALA A 449 5.16 -9.16 -0.53
C ALA A 449 4.95 -10.67 -0.66
N LEU A 450 5.32 -11.47 0.36
CA LEU A 450 5.07 -12.91 0.36
C LEU A 450 3.57 -13.25 0.40
N GLU A 451 2.73 -12.43 1.03
CA GLU A 451 1.27 -12.57 0.96
C GLU A 451 0.77 -12.44 -0.48
N TRP A 452 1.29 -11.46 -1.22
CA TRP A 452 0.97 -11.29 -2.63
C TRP A 452 1.46 -12.45 -3.48
N LEU A 453 2.71 -12.90 -3.29
CA LEU A 453 3.27 -14.04 -4.04
C LEU A 453 2.45 -15.32 -3.83
N ALA A 454 2.01 -15.57 -2.59
CA ALA A 454 1.12 -16.69 -2.29
C ALA A 454 -0.23 -16.54 -3.01
N ALA A 455 -0.82 -15.35 -2.98
CA ALA A 455 -2.06 -15.06 -3.70
C ALA A 455 -1.92 -15.28 -5.22
N VAL A 456 -0.77 -14.92 -5.80
CA VAL A 456 -0.50 -15.17 -7.23
C VAL A 456 -0.41 -16.66 -7.51
N LYS A 457 0.31 -17.43 -6.69
CA LYS A 457 0.46 -18.88 -6.85
C LYS A 457 -0.87 -19.62 -6.72
N GLU A 458 -1.72 -19.15 -5.80
CA GLU A 458 -3.05 -19.73 -5.57
C GLU A 458 -4.13 -19.18 -6.52
N ASN A 459 -3.82 -18.13 -7.27
CA ASN A 459 -4.78 -17.35 -8.08
C ASN A 459 -5.98 -16.88 -7.26
N LYS A 460 -5.71 -16.36 -6.04
CA LYS A 460 -6.71 -15.90 -5.08
C LYS A 460 -6.49 -14.43 -4.71
N PRO A 461 -7.06 -13.48 -5.45
CA PRO A 461 -6.92 -12.04 -5.19
C PRO A 461 -7.35 -11.63 -3.76
N GLU A 462 -8.31 -12.35 -3.18
CA GLU A 462 -8.84 -12.10 -1.83
C GLU A 462 -7.82 -12.30 -0.71
N LEU A 463 -6.77 -13.08 -0.93
CA LEU A 463 -5.67 -13.24 0.03
C LEU A 463 -4.87 -11.95 0.21
N CYS A 464 -4.86 -11.08 -0.81
CA CYS A 464 -4.18 -9.79 -0.75
C CYS A 464 -4.96 -8.80 0.11
N TYR A 465 -4.48 -8.53 1.32
CA TYR A 465 -5.18 -7.62 2.23
C TYR A 465 -5.13 -6.15 1.76
N SER A 466 -4.26 -5.79 0.83
CA SER A 466 -4.20 -4.47 0.19
C SER A 466 -4.38 -4.52 -1.34
N ARG A 467 -5.27 -5.40 -1.82
CA ARG A 467 -5.61 -5.46 -3.25
C ARG A 467 -6.17 -4.14 -3.77
N PHE A 468 -6.03 -3.88 -5.07
CA PHE A 468 -6.38 -2.59 -5.67
C PHE A 468 -7.84 -2.18 -5.44
N GLU A 469 -8.76 -3.13 -5.23
CA GLU A 469 -10.14 -2.82 -4.85
C GLU A 469 -10.22 -1.99 -3.56
N ILE A 470 -9.38 -2.29 -2.59
CA ILE A 470 -9.31 -1.61 -1.29
C ILE A 470 -8.35 -0.42 -1.37
N ALA A 471 -7.15 -0.67 -1.87
CA ALA A 471 -6.08 0.32 -1.94
C ALA A 471 -6.45 1.58 -2.74
N SER A 472 -7.20 1.41 -3.84
CA SER A 472 -7.64 2.54 -4.66
C SER A 472 -8.59 3.48 -3.92
N ARG A 473 -9.44 2.96 -3.03
CA ARG A 473 -10.37 3.78 -2.23
C ARG A 473 -9.62 4.58 -1.17
N LEU A 474 -8.66 3.95 -0.50
CA LEU A 474 -7.78 4.64 0.43
C LEU A 474 -6.98 5.74 -0.27
N THR A 475 -6.36 5.40 -1.41
CA THR A 475 -5.61 6.36 -2.24
C THR A 475 -6.49 7.52 -2.70
N GLU A 476 -7.71 7.26 -3.15
CA GLU A 476 -8.67 8.30 -3.58
C GLU A 476 -8.95 9.31 -2.46
N ILE A 477 -9.23 8.84 -1.24
CA ILE A 477 -9.50 9.73 -0.09
C ILE A 477 -8.29 10.65 0.14
N MET A 478 -7.08 10.11 0.13
CA MET A 478 -5.87 10.89 0.37
C MET A 478 -5.60 11.90 -0.76
N LEU A 479 -5.80 11.48 -2.00
CA LEU A 479 -5.63 12.36 -3.17
C LEU A 479 -6.63 13.50 -3.21
N LEU A 480 -7.83 13.36 -2.62
CA LEU A 480 -8.77 14.48 -2.47
C LEU A 480 -8.19 15.60 -1.60
N GLY A 481 -7.40 15.28 -0.58
CA GLY A 481 -6.67 16.28 0.19
C GLY A 481 -5.60 17.00 -0.64
N CYS A 482 -4.88 16.26 -1.50
CA CYS A 482 -3.93 16.85 -2.46
C CYS A 482 -4.66 17.79 -3.45
N VAL A 483 -5.84 17.41 -3.94
CA VAL A 483 -6.67 18.25 -4.82
C VAL A 483 -7.11 19.50 -4.06
N ALA A 484 -7.61 19.38 -2.82
CA ALA A 484 -8.04 20.53 -2.01
C ALA A 484 -6.90 21.53 -1.77
N LEU A 485 -5.68 21.05 -1.49
CA LEU A 485 -4.48 21.91 -1.39
C LEU A 485 -4.21 22.66 -2.70
N ARG A 486 -4.28 21.96 -3.85
CA ARG A 486 -3.97 22.54 -5.17
C ARG A 486 -4.99 23.57 -5.63
N VAL A 487 -6.27 23.41 -5.29
CA VAL A 487 -7.33 24.37 -5.66
C VAL A 487 -7.46 25.51 -4.66
N GLY A 488 -6.93 25.34 -3.43
CA GLY A 488 -6.93 26.36 -2.39
C GLY A 488 -8.32 26.73 -1.84
N GLN A 489 -9.28 25.80 -1.94
CA GLN A 489 -10.64 25.98 -1.40
C GLN A 489 -11.26 24.65 -0.96
N LYS A 490 -12.31 24.74 -0.14
CA LYS A 490 -13.10 23.60 0.27
C LYS A 490 -13.72 22.92 -0.96
N ILE A 491 -13.65 21.59 -0.99
CA ILE A 491 -14.27 20.74 -2.03
C ILE A 491 -15.52 20.07 -1.46
N GLU A 492 -16.61 20.12 -2.22
CA GLU A 492 -17.79 19.27 -2.04
C GLU A 492 -17.71 18.13 -3.07
N TRP A 493 -17.63 16.87 -2.56
CA TRP A 493 -17.29 15.73 -3.38
C TRP A 493 -18.48 14.82 -3.69
N ASP A 494 -18.83 14.69 -4.98
CA ASP A 494 -19.72 13.61 -5.47
C ASP A 494 -18.84 12.38 -5.79
N GLY A 495 -18.68 11.53 -4.78
CA GLY A 495 -17.83 10.34 -4.92
C GLY A 495 -18.27 9.41 -6.05
N PRO A 496 -19.55 9.02 -6.18
CA PRO A 496 -20.04 8.22 -7.30
C PRO A 496 -19.66 8.78 -8.68
N LYS A 497 -19.84 10.08 -8.90
CA LYS A 497 -19.54 10.74 -10.19
C LYS A 497 -18.07 11.14 -10.34
N MET A 498 -17.27 11.10 -9.27
CA MET A 498 -15.87 11.56 -9.27
C MET A 498 -15.76 13.05 -9.66
N VAL A 499 -16.56 13.90 -9.05
CA VAL A 499 -16.65 15.34 -9.37
C VAL A 499 -16.62 16.18 -8.09
N ALA A 500 -15.83 17.25 -8.10
CA ALA A 500 -15.91 18.34 -7.12
C ALA A 500 -17.04 19.28 -7.55
N ILE A 501 -18.21 19.21 -6.87
CA ILE A 501 -19.46 19.85 -7.31
C ILE A 501 -19.34 21.37 -7.33
N ASN A 502 -18.70 21.92 -6.31
CA ASN A 502 -18.54 23.37 -6.10
C ASN A 502 -17.26 23.94 -6.73
N CYS A 503 -16.39 23.08 -7.33
CA CYS A 503 -15.04 23.47 -7.76
C CYS A 503 -14.67 22.83 -9.10
N PRO A 504 -15.21 23.29 -10.26
CA PRO A 504 -14.87 22.73 -11.57
C PRO A 504 -13.38 22.77 -11.91
N GLN A 505 -12.63 23.76 -11.38
CA GLN A 505 -11.18 23.88 -11.55
C GLN A 505 -10.38 22.73 -10.90
N ALA A 506 -11.01 21.87 -10.10
CA ALA A 506 -10.40 20.66 -9.58
C ALA A 506 -10.21 19.55 -10.65
N ALA A 507 -10.95 19.62 -11.75
CA ALA A 507 -10.99 18.55 -12.76
C ALA A 507 -9.60 18.11 -13.29
N PRO A 508 -8.65 19.00 -13.62
CA PRO A 508 -7.31 18.61 -14.07
C PRO A 508 -6.49 17.89 -13.01
N PHE A 509 -6.81 18.06 -11.72
CA PHE A 509 -6.12 17.41 -10.60
C PHE A 509 -6.75 16.07 -10.24
N ILE A 510 -8.03 15.87 -10.59
CA ILE A 510 -8.74 14.61 -10.46
C ILE A 510 -8.32 13.65 -11.58
N LYS A 511 -8.21 14.17 -12.81
CA LYS A 511 -7.76 13.47 -14.01
C LYS A 511 -6.84 14.38 -14.81
N ARG A 512 -5.55 14.09 -14.78
CA ARG A 512 -4.56 14.85 -15.56
C ARG A 512 -4.58 14.44 -17.04
N GLU A 513 -4.13 15.34 -17.90
CA GLU A 513 -3.70 15.01 -19.24
C GLU A 513 -2.29 14.45 -19.19
N ASN A 514 -2.09 13.30 -19.82
CA ASN A 514 -0.79 12.69 -19.94
C ASN A 514 -0.08 13.23 -21.20
N ARG A 515 1.23 13.29 -21.15
CA ARG A 515 2.05 13.59 -22.32
C ARG A 515 1.79 12.58 -23.44
N ALA A 516 1.82 13.03 -24.70
CA ALA A 516 1.62 12.18 -25.89
C ALA A 516 2.54 10.94 -25.86
N GLY A 517 1.96 9.77 -26.14
CA GLY A 517 2.65 8.47 -26.05
C GLY A 517 2.72 7.87 -24.65
N TRP A 518 2.06 8.51 -23.66
CA TRP A 518 1.98 8.05 -22.27
C TRP A 518 0.52 7.95 -21.76
N GLU A 519 -0.41 7.77 -22.66
CA GLU A 519 -1.83 7.65 -22.30
C GLU A 519 -2.08 6.37 -21.51
N LEU A 520 -3.05 6.45 -20.59
CA LEU A 520 -3.66 5.29 -19.99
C LEU A 520 -4.51 4.61 -21.07
N SER A 521 -3.98 3.62 -21.67
CA SER A 521 -4.61 2.92 -22.79
C SER A 521 -5.52 1.78 -22.30
#